data_a2dbe26ca2649c92c4c1224ecead16a7
#
_entry.id   a2dbe26ca2649c92c4c1224ecead16a7
#
_cell.length_a   1.000
_cell.length_b   1.000
_cell.length_c   1.000
_cell.angle_alpha   90.00
_cell.angle_beta   90.00
_cell.angle_gamma   90.00
#
_symmetry.space_group_name_H-M   'P 1'
#
loop_
_entity.id
_entity.type
_entity.pdbx_description
1 polymer ?
#
loop_
_entity_poly.entity_id
_entity_poly.type
_entity_poly.pdbx_seq_one_letter_code
_entity_poly.pdbx_strand_id
1 'polypeptide(L)'
;PDATLQIFSGDIGDAQGVAPLAAIPVNSSLNFSILGSTVVPSVVTGKQTTSLQRNRVFTVRWSGTRYLPGVDGVVSLTHSSLTTRYRYGQMQFRAVKAPTLGFRLEITNSVRLADEYLWGISEVPSSWPMAALEAQAIASRTYALNKAGIYRASCDCDLYGEISDQKFLGFAKETEKGWGKFWKAAVTNTAGLTL
;
A
#
# COMPACT_ATOMS: atom_id res chain seq x y z
N PRO A 1 -18.83 -15.41 -1.41
CA PRO A 1 -17.61 -15.43 -0.62
C PRO A 1 -17.24 -13.98 -0.24
N ASP A 2 -16.74 -13.82 0.99
CA ASP A 2 -16.33 -12.52 1.51
C ASP A 2 -14.91 -12.19 1.11
N ALA A 3 -14.54 -10.90 1.15
CA ALA A 3 -13.17 -10.48 0.99
C ALA A 3 -12.31 -11.06 2.14
N THR A 4 -11.08 -11.47 1.82
CA THR A 4 -10.18 -12.10 2.79
C THR A 4 -8.93 -11.27 2.99
N LEU A 5 -8.37 -11.31 4.20
CA LEU A 5 -7.10 -10.71 4.57
C LEU A 5 -6.20 -11.80 5.16
N GLN A 6 -4.94 -11.84 4.74
CA GLN A 6 -3.96 -12.83 5.19
C GLN A 6 -2.67 -12.14 5.62
N ILE A 7 -2.07 -12.65 6.71
CA ILE A 7 -0.74 -12.23 7.16
C ILE A 7 0.26 -13.37 6.99
N PHE A 8 1.45 -13.03 6.51
CA PHE A 8 2.58 -13.93 6.32
C PHE A 8 3.75 -13.47 7.17
N SER A 9 4.50 -14.40 7.74
CA SER A 9 5.77 -14.11 8.41
C SER A 9 6.86 -13.98 7.36
N GLY A 10 7.64 -12.91 7.43
CA GLY A 10 8.68 -12.61 6.45
C GLY A 10 8.34 -11.44 5.53
N ASP A 11 9.29 -11.08 4.67
CA ASP A 11 9.14 -10.03 3.68
C ASP A 11 8.32 -10.50 2.44
N ILE A 12 8.24 -9.64 1.44
CA ILE A 12 7.48 -9.92 0.22
C ILE A 12 8.02 -11.15 -0.51
N GLY A 13 9.34 -11.35 -0.49
CA GLY A 13 9.99 -12.51 -1.10
C GLY A 13 9.70 -13.79 -0.32
N ASP A 14 9.86 -13.75 0.99
CA ASP A 14 9.60 -14.89 1.89
C ASP A 14 8.14 -15.34 1.84
N ALA A 15 7.21 -14.41 1.64
CA ALA A 15 5.77 -14.70 1.56
C ALA A 15 5.33 -15.39 0.27
N GLN A 16 6.24 -15.65 -0.67
CA GLN A 16 5.91 -16.34 -1.91
C GLN A 16 5.88 -17.86 -1.70
N GLY A 17 4.78 -18.49 -2.12
CA GLY A 17 4.65 -19.95 -2.10
C GLY A 17 4.53 -20.58 -0.71
N VAL A 18 4.38 -19.79 0.35
CA VAL A 18 4.20 -20.27 1.72
C VAL A 18 2.76 -20.08 2.21
N ALA A 19 2.37 -20.88 3.20
CA ALA A 19 1.07 -20.72 3.84
C ALA A 19 1.02 -19.43 4.69
N PRO A 20 -0.13 -18.75 4.79
CA PRO A 20 -0.27 -17.62 5.68
C PRO A 20 -0.10 -18.03 7.15
N LEU A 21 0.50 -17.14 7.95
CA LEU A 21 0.55 -17.29 9.41
C LEU A 21 -0.85 -17.29 10.01
N ALA A 22 -1.74 -16.46 9.47
CA ALA A 22 -3.16 -16.43 9.80
C ALA A 22 -3.99 -15.84 8.67
N ALA A 23 -5.23 -16.31 8.53
CA ALA A 23 -6.30 -15.62 7.84
C ALA A 23 -7.07 -14.78 8.86
N ILE A 24 -7.32 -13.51 8.52
CA ILE A 24 -7.99 -12.57 9.41
C ILE A 24 -9.50 -12.66 9.19
N PRO A 25 -10.30 -12.99 10.21
CA PRO A 25 -11.74 -13.09 10.08
C PRO A 25 -12.40 -11.79 9.65
N VAL A 26 -13.53 -11.89 8.95
CA VAL A 26 -14.36 -10.72 8.60
C VAL A 26 -14.75 -9.99 9.90
N ASN A 27 -14.82 -8.66 9.84
CA ASN A 27 -15.10 -7.79 11.00
C ASN A 27 -14.03 -7.85 12.11
N SER A 28 -12.82 -8.29 11.77
CA SER A 28 -11.66 -8.22 12.66
C SER A 28 -10.66 -7.18 12.19
N SER A 29 -9.81 -6.73 13.11
CA SER A 29 -8.68 -5.85 12.81
C SER A 29 -7.37 -6.58 13.01
N LEU A 30 -6.40 -6.31 12.15
CA LEU A 30 -5.01 -6.74 12.33
C LEU A 30 -4.22 -5.53 12.82
N ASN A 31 -3.74 -5.60 14.05
CA ASN A 31 -2.99 -4.53 14.69
C ASN A 31 -1.50 -4.88 14.72
N PHE A 32 -0.65 -3.86 14.61
CA PHE A 32 0.79 -3.99 14.68
C PHE A 32 1.36 -3.06 15.75
N SER A 33 2.28 -3.57 16.54
CA SER A 33 3.07 -2.80 17.48
C SER A 33 4.56 -3.15 17.35
N ILE A 34 5.42 -2.30 17.91
CA ILE A 34 6.88 -2.52 17.94
C ILE A 34 7.31 -2.91 19.34
N LEU A 35 8.12 -3.97 19.42
CA LEU A 35 8.81 -4.39 20.63
C LEU A 35 10.30 -4.58 20.30
N GLY A 36 11.12 -3.60 20.68
CA GLY A 36 12.53 -3.56 20.28
C GLY A 36 12.66 -3.57 18.75
N SER A 37 13.40 -4.51 18.20
CA SER A 37 13.60 -4.67 16.74
C SER A 37 12.57 -5.56 16.06
N THR A 38 11.47 -5.88 16.72
CA THR A 38 10.45 -6.80 16.19
C THR A 38 9.08 -6.13 16.08
N VAL A 39 8.31 -6.57 15.09
CA VAL A 39 6.89 -6.27 14.92
C VAL A 39 6.09 -7.35 15.65
N VAL A 40 5.10 -6.93 16.40
CA VAL A 40 4.17 -7.83 17.13
C VAL A 40 2.77 -7.64 16.53
N PRO A 41 2.30 -8.58 15.68
CA PRO A 41 0.95 -8.52 15.15
C PRO A 41 -0.04 -9.12 16.16
N SER A 42 -1.26 -8.60 16.16
CA SER A 42 -2.39 -9.16 16.89
C SER A 42 -3.69 -9.02 16.12
N VAL A 43 -4.57 -10.02 16.23
CA VAL A 43 -5.90 -10.02 15.64
C VAL A 43 -6.90 -9.63 16.72
N VAL A 44 -7.74 -8.64 16.42
CA VAL A 44 -8.80 -8.17 17.30
C VAL A 44 -10.14 -8.49 16.67
N THR A 45 -10.94 -9.32 17.35
CA THR A 45 -12.31 -9.71 16.94
C THR A 45 -13.26 -9.38 18.07
N GLY A 46 -14.07 -8.34 17.91
CA GLY A 46 -14.91 -7.82 18.98
C GLY A 46 -14.08 -7.35 20.17
N LYS A 47 -14.23 -8.00 21.33
CA LYS A 47 -13.44 -7.70 22.55
C LYS A 47 -12.23 -8.61 22.74
N GLN A 48 -12.04 -9.60 21.89
CA GLN A 48 -10.96 -10.57 21.99
C GLN A 48 -9.74 -10.11 21.19
N THR A 49 -8.56 -10.18 21.81
CA THR A 49 -7.27 -9.93 21.17
C THR A 49 -6.42 -11.19 21.21
N THR A 50 -5.97 -11.65 20.06
CA THR A 50 -5.07 -12.81 19.94
C THR A 50 -3.76 -12.33 19.35
N SER A 51 -2.67 -12.44 20.12
CA SER A 51 -1.32 -12.11 19.64
C SER A 51 -0.80 -13.22 18.74
N LEU A 52 -0.15 -12.84 17.65
CA LEU A 52 0.56 -13.74 16.75
C LEU A 52 2.05 -13.75 17.09
N GLN A 53 2.77 -14.73 16.55
CA GLN A 53 4.21 -14.82 16.71
C GLN A 53 4.88 -13.57 16.14
N ARG A 54 5.77 -12.96 16.91
CA ARG A 54 6.54 -11.76 16.50
C ARG A 54 7.65 -12.10 15.52
N ASN A 55 7.93 -11.18 14.59
CA ASN A 55 9.07 -11.24 13.68
C ASN A 55 9.56 -9.81 13.36
N ARG A 56 10.65 -9.67 12.62
CA ARG A 56 11.15 -8.35 12.17
C ARG A 56 10.29 -7.75 11.06
N VAL A 57 9.63 -8.60 10.27
CA VAL A 57 8.86 -8.19 9.11
C VAL A 57 7.68 -9.12 8.86
N PHE A 58 6.58 -8.57 8.38
CA PHE A 58 5.38 -9.28 7.96
C PHE A 58 4.89 -8.75 6.62
N THR A 59 4.32 -9.65 5.83
CA THR A 59 3.60 -9.31 4.60
C THR A 59 2.10 -9.53 4.80
N VAL A 60 1.28 -8.58 4.36
CA VAL A 60 -0.17 -8.65 4.40
C VAL A 60 -0.72 -8.60 2.98
N ARG A 61 -1.62 -9.54 2.64
CA ARG A 61 -2.31 -9.63 1.35
C ARG A 61 -3.81 -9.64 1.56
N TRP A 62 -4.53 -9.06 0.63
CA TRP A 62 -6.00 -9.08 0.62
C TRP A 62 -6.52 -9.49 -0.74
N SER A 63 -7.72 -10.06 -0.74
CA SER A 63 -8.35 -10.62 -1.94
C SER A 63 -8.72 -9.54 -2.96
N GLY A 64 -8.80 -9.95 -4.23
CA GLY A 64 -9.03 -9.07 -5.37
C GLY A 64 -7.80 -8.32 -5.84
N THR A 65 -6.61 -8.67 -5.32
CA THR A 65 -5.32 -8.18 -5.80
C THR A 65 -4.60 -9.27 -6.61
N ARG A 66 -3.57 -8.88 -7.34
CA ARG A 66 -2.71 -9.86 -8.05
C ARG A 66 -1.95 -10.81 -7.12
N TYR A 67 -1.85 -10.47 -5.84
CA TYR A 67 -1.14 -11.25 -4.83
C TYR A 67 -2.03 -12.23 -4.08
N LEU A 68 -3.34 -11.99 -4.10
CA LEU A 68 -4.35 -12.87 -3.53
C LEU A 68 -5.63 -12.74 -4.37
N PRO A 69 -5.83 -13.62 -5.37
CA PRO A 69 -7.05 -13.63 -6.18
C PRO A 69 -8.29 -13.86 -5.32
N GLY A 70 -9.44 -13.40 -5.78
CA GLY A 70 -10.72 -13.58 -5.11
C GLY A 70 -11.62 -12.35 -5.22
N VAL A 71 -12.59 -12.26 -4.31
CA VAL A 71 -13.50 -11.11 -4.25
C VAL A 71 -12.72 -9.84 -3.94
N ASP A 72 -13.10 -8.79 -4.63
CA ASP A 72 -12.51 -7.47 -4.53
C ASP A 72 -12.56 -6.91 -3.10
N GLY A 73 -11.40 -6.78 -2.46
CA GLY A 73 -11.24 -6.22 -1.14
C GLY A 73 -10.66 -4.80 -1.16
N VAL A 74 -11.03 -4.01 -0.16
CA VAL A 74 -10.38 -2.74 0.16
C VAL A 74 -9.97 -2.79 1.62
N VAL A 75 -8.69 -2.60 1.88
CA VAL A 75 -8.18 -2.54 3.26
C VAL A 75 -8.06 -1.09 3.72
N SER A 76 -8.36 -0.88 4.98
CA SER A 76 -8.18 0.41 5.65
C SER A 76 -6.99 0.32 6.60
N LEU A 77 -6.01 1.18 6.41
CA LEU A 77 -4.87 1.35 7.30
C LEU A 77 -5.11 2.59 8.16
N THR A 78 -5.20 2.40 9.46
CA THR A 78 -5.39 3.50 10.42
C THR A 78 -4.16 3.66 11.30
N HIS A 79 -3.63 4.88 11.32
CA HIS A 79 -2.58 5.30 12.24
C HIS A 79 -2.99 6.62 12.90
N SER A 80 -3.03 6.65 14.22
CA SER A 80 -3.61 7.78 14.99
C SER A 80 -5.04 8.08 14.53
N SER A 81 -5.30 9.26 14.00
CA SER A 81 -6.61 9.66 13.49
C SER A 81 -6.74 9.57 11.96
N LEU A 82 -5.67 9.18 11.26
CA LEU A 82 -5.66 9.11 9.80
C LEU A 82 -5.99 7.71 9.34
N THR A 83 -6.92 7.60 8.40
CA THR A 83 -7.26 6.34 7.73
C THR A 83 -7.07 6.49 6.23
N THR A 84 -6.23 5.63 5.66
CA THR A 84 -6.01 5.52 4.22
C THR A 84 -6.53 4.18 3.73
N ARG A 85 -7.17 4.18 2.57
CA ARG A 85 -7.73 2.97 1.95
C ARG A 85 -6.89 2.52 0.76
N TYR A 86 -6.70 1.21 0.65
CA TYR A 86 -5.91 0.57 -0.40
C TYR A 86 -6.72 -0.53 -1.07
N ARG A 87 -6.79 -0.47 -2.38
CA ARG A 87 -7.46 -1.44 -3.24
C ARG A 87 -6.47 -2.45 -3.82
N TYR A 88 -5.26 -2.00 -4.12
CA TYR A 88 -4.24 -2.74 -4.87
C TYR A 88 -3.00 -2.98 -4.05
N GLY A 89 -2.23 -3.99 -4.47
CA GLY A 89 -0.92 -4.28 -3.90
C GLY A 89 -0.93 -5.34 -2.82
N GLN A 90 0.15 -5.36 -2.08
CA GLN A 90 0.37 -6.06 -0.81
C GLN A 90 1.17 -5.14 0.10
N MET A 91 1.02 -5.26 1.40
CA MET A 91 1.73 -4.41 2.35
C MET A 91 2.77 -5.19 3.12
N GLN A 92 3.94 -4.57 3.31
CA GLN A 92 4.98 -5.04 4.20
C GLN A 92 5.04 -4.14 5.44
N PHE A 93 5.13 -4.75 6.60
CA PHE A 93 5.25 -4.12 7.92
C PHE A 93 6.59 -4.53 8.52
N ARG A 94 7.54 -3.60 8.61
CA ARG A 94 8.91 -3.86 9.05
C ARG A 94 9.32 -2.97 10.22
N ALA A 95 10.04 -3.55 11.18
CA ALA A 95 10.69 -2.78 12.23
C ALA A 95 12.02 -2.21 11.68
N VAL A 96 12.08 -0.89 11.52
CA VAL A 96 13.25 -0.16 11.01
C VAL A 96 13.82 0.73 12.11
N LYS A 97 15.15 0.73 12.26
CA LYS A 97 15.83 1.59 13.22
C LYS A 97 15.95 3.02 12.67
N ALA A 98 15.23 3.94 13.29
CA ALA A 98 15.39 5.37 13.00
C ALA A 98 16.65 5.92 13.67
N PRO A 99 17.33 6.91 13.09
CA PRO A 99 18.58 7.46 13.65
C PRO A 99 18.44 7.97 15.09
N THR A 100 17.32 8.60 15.43
CA THR A 100 17.13 9.29 16.73
C THR A 100 15.97 8.74 17.56
N LEU A 101 15.05 7.98 16.99
CA LEU A 101 13.78 7.58 17.62
C LEU A 101 13.71 6.09 18.00
N GLY A 102 14.82 5.35 17.83
CA GLY A 102 14.80 3.90 18.05
C GLY A 102 14.13 3.15 16.90
N PHE A 103 13.47 2.02 17.22
CA PHE A 103 12.73 1.26 16.20
C PHE A 103 11.34 1.85 15.98
N ARG A 104 10.93 1.89 14.72
CA ARG A 104 9.58 2.29 14.30
C ARG A 104 9.03 1.30 13.26
N LEU A 105 7.73 1.29 13.10
CA LEU A 105 7.04 0.51 12.10
C LEU A 105 7.07 1.27 10.77
N GLU A 106 7.75 0.70 9.77
CA GLU A 106 7.67 1.14 8.38
C GLU A 106 6.64 0.29 7.65
N ILE A 107 5.84 0.95 6.82
CA ILE A 107 4.78 0.31 6.05
C ILE A 107 4.99 0.63 4.58
N THR A 108 5.24 -0.41 3.79
CA THR A 108 5.48 -0.30 2.35
C THR A 108 4.37 -0.99 1.59
N ASN A 109 3.76 -0.32 0.63
CA ASN A 109 2.78 -0.92 -0.28
C ASN A 109 3.44 -1.24 -1.63
N SER A 110 3.44 -2.51 -2.03
CA SER A 110 3.95 -2.95 -3.32
C SER A 110 2.84 -2.98 -4.35
N VAL A 111 2.91 -2.09 -5.31
CA VAL A 111 1.92 -1.89 -6.37
C VAL A 111 2.56 -1.96 -7.75
N ARG A 112 1.78 -2.27 -8.77
CA ARG A 112 2.23 -2.21 -10.15
C ARG A 112 2.33 -0.75 -10.61
N LEU A 113 3.50 -0.35 -11.10
CA LEU A 113 3.79 1.03 -11.46
C LEU A 113 2.90 1.53 -12.61
N ALA A 114 2.67 0.69 -13.63
CA ALA A 114 2.00 1.10 -14.87
C ALA A 114 0.58 1.64 -14.67
N ASP A 115 -0.10 1.20 -13.61
CA ASP A 115 -1.50 1.54 -13.33
C ASP A 115 -1.79 1.71 -11.83
N GLU A 116 -1.64 0.67 -11.00
CA GLU A 116 -2.04 0.67 -9.58
C GLU A 116 -1.39 1.80 -8.79
N TYR A 117 -0.10 2.08 -9.05
CA TYR A 117 0.62 3.21 -8.46
C TYR A 117 0.07 4.54 -8.99
N LEU A 118 0.00 4.69 -10.32
CA LEU A 118 -0.43 5.93 -10.94
C LEU A 118 -1.88 6.28 -10.60
N TRP A 119 -2.79 5.30 -10.48
CA TRP A 119 -4.18 5.55 -10.07
C TRP A 119 -4.26 6.18 -8.67
N GLY A 120 -3.29 5.89 -7.79
CA GLY A 120 -3.25 6.44 -6.44
C GLY A 120 -2.53 7.80 -6.31
N ILE A 121 -1.86 8.27 -7.37
CA ILE A 121 -1.12 9.55 -7.36
C ILE A 121 -2.09 10.74 -7.33
N SER A 122 -1.80 11.71 -6.48
CA SER A 122 -2.65 12.88 -6.22
C SER A 122 -1.87 14.19 -6.22
N GLU A 123 -1.08 14.41 -7.28
CA GLU A 123 -0.34 15.66 -7.49
C GLU A 123 -1.26 16.79 -7.94
N VAL A 124 -2.34 16.47 -8.66
CA VAL A 124 -3.31 17.44 -9.19
C VAL A 124 -4.74 17.00 -8.89
N PRO A 125 -5.71 17.92 -8.77
CA PRO A 125 -7.12 17.57 -8.65
C PRO A 125 -7.62 16.82 -9.89
N SER A 126 -8.40 15.76 -9.68
CA SER A 126 -8.97 14.95 -10.80
C SER A 126 -10.04 15.71 -11.61
N SER A 127 -10.42 16.90 -11.19
CA SER A 127 -11.36 17.79 -11.90
C SER A 127 -10.71 18.67 -12.97
N TRP A 128 -9.39 18.60 -13.13
CA TRP A 128 -8.69 19.34 -14.18
C TRP A 128 -9.06 18.87 -15.59
N PRO A 129 -8.83 19.69 -16.64
CA PRO A 129 -9.05 19.28 -18.03
C PRO A 129 -8.26 18.02 -18.39
N MET A 130 -8.83 17.16 -19.23
CA MET A 130 -8.25 15.85 -19.58
C MET A 130 -6.80 15.98 -20.09
N ALA A 131 -6.50 16.93 -20.95
CA ALA A 131 -5.15 17.14 -21.46
C ALA A 131 -4.11 17.44 -20.34
N ALA A 132 -4.52 18.17 -19.30
CA ALA A 132 -3.66 18.44 -18.14
C ALA A 132 -3.49 17.20 -17.27
N LEU A 133 -4.54 16.38 -17.11
CA LEU A 133 -4.46 15.11 -16.40
C LEU A 133 -3.54 14.12 -17.15
N GLU A 134 -3.65 14.05 -18.47
CA GLU A 134 -2.80 13.21 -19.32
C GLU A 134 -1.33 13.62 -19.25
N ALA A 135 -1.04 14.92 -19.33
CA ALA A 135 0.31 15.45 -19.17
C ALA A 135 0.89 15.10 -17.79
N GLN A 136 0.09 15.26 -16.73
CA GLN A 136 0.52 14.88 -15.37
C GLN A 136 0.72 13.37 -15.24
N ALA A 137 -0.10 12.53 -15.86
CA ALA A 137 0.06 11.08 -15.82
C ALA A 137 1.37 10.63 -16.48
N ILE A 138 1.75 11.26 -17.62
CA ILE A 138 3.04 11.03 -18.31
C ILE A 138 4.20 11.47 -17.40
N ALA A 139 4.13 12.67 -16.82
CA ALA A 139 5.16 13.20 -15.94
C ALA A 139 5.35 12.32 -14.69
N SER A 140 4.24 11.93 -14.04
CA SER A 140 4.26 11.05 -12.86
C SER A 140 4.86 9.68 -13.17
N ARG A 141 4.52 9.10 -14.32
CA ARG A 141 5.07 7.82 -14.78
C ARG A 141 6.57 7.93 -15.01
N THR A 142 7.02 8.98 -15.69
CA THR A 142 8.45 9.23 -15.98
C THR A 142 9.23 9.35 -14.67
N TYR A 143 8.73 10.16 -13.74
CA TYR A 143 9.35 10.32 -12.42
C TYR A 143 9.48 8.97 -11.69
N ALA A 144 8.39 8.22 -11.62
CA ALA A 144 8.36 6.94 -10.92
C ALA A 144 9.31 5.91 -11.55
N LEU A 145 9.38 5.85 -12.89
CA LEU A 145 10.31 4.97 -13.61
C LEU A 145 11.78 5.29 -13.30
N ASN A 146 12.12 6.58 -13.18
CA ASN A 146 13.48 7.01 -12.83
C ASN A 146 13.88 6.67 -11.38
N LYS A 147 12.91 6.38 -10.52
CA LYS A 147 13.13 6.03 -9.10
C LYS A 147 12.93 4.55 -8.80
N ALA A 148 12.14 3.84 -9.60
CA ALA A 148 11.87 2.43 -9.40
C ALA A 148 13.17 1.59 -9.43
N GLY A 149 13.31 0.70 -8.44
CA GLY A 149 14.50 -0.11 -8.25
C GLY A 149 15.66 0.59 -7.52
N ILE A 150 15.49 1.85 -7.14
CA ILE A 150 16.45 2.57 -6.28
C ILE A 150 16.01 2.40 -4.82
N TYR A 151 16.40 1.28 -4.22
CA TYR A 151 16.02 0.95 -2.85
C TYR A 151 16.52 1.96 -1.83
N ARG A 152 15.63 2.40 -0.95
CA ARG A 152 15.90 3.29 0.18
C ARG A 152 15.70 2.56 1.51
N ALA A 153 16.80 2.29 2.20
CA ALA A 153 16.77 1.59 3.50
C ALA A 153 16.00 2.34 4.59
N SER A 154 15.85 3.67 4.46
CA SER A 154 15.14 4.50 5.43
C SER A 154 13.63 4.29 5.47
N CYS A 155 13.05 3.80 4.38
CA CYS A 155 11.61 3.50 4.28
C CYS A 155 11.33 2.07 3.80
N ASP A 156 12.38 1.28 3.54
CA ASP A 156 12.22 -0.03 2.91
C ASP A 156 11.39 0.04 1.61
N CYS A 157 11.66 1.06 0.80
CA CYS A 157 10.86 1.42 -0.38
C CYS A 157 11.71 2.03 -1.51
N ASP A 158 11.14 2.14 -2.71
CA ASP A 158 11.72 2.88 -3.84
C ASP A 158 11.27 4.35 -3.83
N LEU A 159 10.04 4.61 -3.40
CA LEU A 159 9.38 5.92 -3.41
C LEU A 159 8.66 6.18 -2.09
N TYR A 160 8.77 7.39 -1.58
CA TYR A 160 7.89 7.87 -0.51
C TYR A 160 6.51 8.22 -1.08
N GLY A 161 5.46 7.86 -0.35
CA GLY A 161 4.07 8.20 -0.70
C GLY A 161 3.66 9.63 -0.35
N GLU A 162 4.61 10.53 -0.14
CA GLU A 162 4.44 11.91 0.28
C GLU A 162 5.07 12.88 -0.72
N ILE A 163 4.91 14.19 -0.48
CA ILE A 163 5.40 15.26 -1.35
C ILE A 163 6.92 15.28 -1.58
N SER A 164 7.68 14.53 -0.78
CA SER A 164 9.13 14.35 -0.99
C SER A 164 9.46 13.57 -2.28
N ASP A 165 8.54 12.76 -2.76
CA ASP A 165 8.56 12.13 -4.09
C ASP A 165 7.25 12.43 -4.82
N GLN A 166 6.20 11.65 -4.59
CA GLN A 166 4.87 11.88 -5.19
C GLN A 166 3.78 11.55 -4.17
N LYS A 167 2.85 12.48 -3.99
CA LYS A 167 1.72 12.29 -3.09
C LYS A 167 0.84 11.12 -3.53
N PHE A 168 0.79 10.08 -2.73
CA PHE A 168 0.03 8.87 -2.98
C PHE A 168 -1.13 8.74 -2.00
N LEU A 169 -2.36 8.82 -2.48
CA LEU A 169 -3.58 8.67 -1.68
C LEU A 169 -4.25 7.30 -1.82
N GLY A 170 -3.68 6.43 -2.65
CA GLY A 170 -4.24 5.10 -2.91
C GLY A 170 -5.68 5.18 -3.43
N PHE A 171 -6.58 4.35 -2.89
CA PHE A 171 -7.96 4.25 -3.37
C PHE A 171 -8.79 5.54 -3.20
N ALA A 172 -8.39 6.45 -2.31
CA ALA A 172 -9.08 7.73 -2.15
C ALA A 172 -9.00 8.60 -3.41
N LYS A 173 -7.91 8.50 -4.19
CA LYS A 173 -7.78 9.21 -5.46
C LYS A 173 -8.80 8.74 -6.49
N GLU A 174 -9.04 7.45 -6.55
CA GLU A 174 -10.01 6.86 -7.50
C GLU A 174 -11.48 7.22 -7.17
N THR A 175 -11.74 7.50 -5.89
CA THR A 175 -13.09 7.85 -5.40
C THR A 175 -13.26 9.35 -5.15
N GLU A 176 -12.31 10.18 -5.60
CA GLU A 176 -12.31 11.63 -5.39
C GLU A 176 -13.56 12.30 -5.98
N LYS A 177 -14.58 12.58 -5.13
CA LYS A 177 -15.80 13.34 -5.48
C LYS A 177 -16.44 12.99 -6.84
N GLY A 178 -16.34 11.75 -7.29
CA GLY A 178 -16.80 11.32 -8.62
C GLY A 178 -15.87 11.72 -9.78
N TRP A 179 -14.80 12.47 -9.52
CA TRP A 179 -13.82 12.88 -10.54
C TRP A 179 -12.70 11.86 -10.76
N GLY A 180 -12.45 10.96 -9.80
CA GLY A 180 -11.37 9.97 -9.87
C GLY A 180 -11.35 9.13 -11.15
N LYS A 181 -12.53 8.89 -11.76
CA LYS A 181 -12.64 8.20 -13.04
C LYS A 181 -11.89 8.93 -14.19
N PHE A 182 -11.81 10.25 -14.16
CA PHE A 182 -11.11 11.03 -15.19
C PHE A 182 -9.59 10.90 -15.03
N TRP A 183 -9.10 10.87 -13.78
CA TRP A 183 -7.71 10.58 -13.53
C TRP A 183 -7.32 9.16 -14.00
N LYS A 184 -8.14 8.16 -13.69
CA LYS A 184 -7.93 6.78 -14.20
C LYS A 184 -7.92 6.73 -15.72
N ALA A 185 -8.85 7.44 -16.36
CA ALA A 185 -8.89 7.53 -17.82
C ALA A 185 -7.61 8.16 -18.38
N ALA A 186 -7.12 9.26 -17.80
CA ALA A 186 -5.88 9.91 -18.22
C ALA A 186 -4.66 8.98 -18.12
N VAL A 187 -4.54 8.22 -17.02
CA VAL A 187 -3.50 7.20 -16.85
C VAL A 187 -3.58 6.12 -17.92
N THR A 188 -4.81 5.66 -18.24
CA THR A 188 -5.06 4.62 -19.25
C THR A 188 -4.78 5.12 -20.67
N ASN A 189 -5.28 6.32 -21.02
CA ASN A 189 -5.09 6.92 -22.34
C ASN A 189 -3.61 7.15 -22.68
N THR A 190 -2.81 7.40 -21.66
CA THR A 190 -1.37 7.66 -21.79
C THR A 190 -0.50 6.44 -21.45
N ALA A 191 -1.07 5.23 -21.45
CA ALA A 191 -0.32 4.02 -21.13
C ALA A 191 0.93 3.87 -22.01
N GLY A 192 2.07 3.61 -21.38
CA GLY A 192 3.36 3.46 -22.07
C GLY A 192 4.07 4.78 -22.48
N LEU A 193 3.39 5.92 -22.37
CA LEU A 193 4.04 7.21 -22.71
C LEU A 193 4.88 7.74 -21.54
N THR A 194 6.08 8.21 -21.88
CA THR A 194 7.05 8.86 -20.96
C THR A 194 7.65 10.11 -21.63
N LEU A 195 8.28 10.95 -20.84
CA LEU A 195 9.10 12.08 -21.30
C LEU A 195 10.53 11.61 -21.62
#